data_4cd36700aa6b3722b559ce8ee3e7e8cf
#
_entry.id   4cd36700aa6b3722b559ce8ee3e7e8cf
#
_cell.length_a   1.000
_cell.length_b   1.000
_cell.length_c   1.000
_cell.angle_alpha   90.00
_cell.angle_beta   90.00
_cell.angle_gamma   90.00
#
_symmetry.space_group_name_H-M   'P 1'
#
loop_
_entity.id
_entity.type
_entity.pdbx_description
1 polymer ?
#
loop_
_entity_poly.entity_id
_entity_poly.type
_entity_poly.pdbx_seq_one_letter_code
_entity_poly.pdbx_strand_id
1 'polypeptide(L)'
;MPFARLDLAPGSVPTNPALPAAAADPAERPALVDGQYTLVLKSSVGILTYYNQLDIRWAEHLYGGQDPLKIYGCGPTALAMVVSSFTNQKLTPPEMADWAAANNYWTPGSGTRHNFIPECAAAFGMRSESFQNLTVEGVLSELSRGHILIALMGPGHFTEQGHFIIIADDWSGTQVRIADPISLENTQKPWELQTILDELSPAANSGGPVWSISPR
;
A
#
# COMPACT_ATOMS: atom_id res chain seq x y z
N MET A 1 6.94 12.78 -14.19
CA MET A 1 7.80 12.62 -13.01
C MET A 1 7.86 11.15 -12.69
N PRO A 2 9.04 10.55 -12.48
CA PRO A 2 9.14 9.12 -12.21
C PRO A 2 8.58 8.79 -10.82
N PHE A 3 7.85 7.69 -10.73
CA PHE A 3 7.33 7.14 -9.48
C PHE A 3 8.37 6.25 -8.82
N ALA A 4 8.55 6.43 -7.52
CA ALA A 4 9.31 5.60 -6.57
C ALA A 4 10.46 4.76 -7.19
N ARG A 5 11.54 5.37 -7.56
CA ARG A 5 12.80 4.69 -7.77
C ARG A 5 13.55 4.68 -6.46
N LEU A 6 13.49 3.56 -5.74
CA LEU A 6 14.40 3.32 -4.63
C LEU A 6 15.72 2.80 -5.22
N ASP A 7 16.78 3.59 -5.14
CA ASP A 7 18.13 3.11 -5.39
C ASP A 7 18.55 2.17 -4.26
N LEU A 8 18.07 0.93 -4.33
CA LEU A 8 18.58 -0.15 -3.50
C LEU A 8 19.93 -0.58 -4.10
N ALA A 9 21.00 -0.42 -3.34
CA ALA A 9 22.31 -0.92 -3.71
C ALA A 9 22.23 -2.42 -4.05
N PRO A 10 22.91 -2.91 -5.10
CA PRO A 10 22.90 -4.31 -5.47
C PRO A 10 23.42 -5.16 -4.28
N GLY A 11 22.59 -6.05 -3.75
CA GLY A 11 22.98 -7.01 -2.73
C GLY A 11 22.47 -6.76 -1.30
N SER A 12 21.73 -5.70 -1.03
CA SER A 12 21.08 -5.56 0.27
C SER A 12 19.76 -6.33 0.31
N VAL A 13 19.81 -7.59 0.71
CA VAL A 13 18.64 -8.28 1.23
C VAL A 13 18.26 -7.52 2.51
N PRO A 14 17.01 -7.04 2.68
CA PRO A 14 16.60 -6.41 3.93
C PRO A 14 16.83 -7.43 5.04
N THR A 15 17.73 -7.13 5.97
CA THR A 15 17.87 -7.91 7.19
C THR A 15 16.57 -7.78 7.96
N ASN A 16 16.01 -8.91 8.37
CA ASN A 16 14.82 -8.97 9.19
C ASN A 16 14.97 -7.99 10.38
N PRO A 17 14.18 -6.92 10.46
CA PRO A 17 14.23 -6.07 11.64
C PRO A 17 13.87 -6.90 12.84
N ALA A 18 14.66 -6.81 13.90
CA ALA A 18 14.37 -7.48 15.16
C ALA A 18 12.95 -7.11 15.59
N LEU A 19 12.12 -8.13 15.84
CA LEU A 19 10.74 -7.94 16.29
C LEU A 19 10.73 -7.01 17.52
N PRO A 20 9.95 -5.93 17.52
CA PRO A 20 9.79 -5.13 18.73
C PRO A 20 9.22 -6.01 19.84
N ALA A 21 9.75 -5.87 21.06
CA ALA A 21 9.47 -6.73 22.21
C ALA A 21 8.00 -6.71 22.71
N ALA A 22 7.12 -5.95 22.06
CA ALA A 22 5.73 -5.76 22.46
C ALA A 22 4.80 -5.62 21.25
N ALA A 23 4.70 -6.65 20.40
CA ALA A 23 3.56 -6.73 19.48
C ALA A 23 2.32 -7.10 20.30
N ALA A 24 1.32 -6.23 20.28
CA ALA A 24 0.15 -6.35 21.15
C ALA A 24 -0.76 -7.54 20.80
N ASP A 25 -0.74 -8.04 19.54
CA ASP A 25 -1.56 -9.16 19.09
C ASP A 25 -0.69 -10.20 18.36
N PRO A 26 -0.75 -11.49 18.78
CA PRO A 26 -0.07 -12.57 18.04
C PRO A 26 -0.50 -12.70 16.58
N ALA A 27 -1.73 -12.32 16.23
CA ALA A 27 -2.23 -12.32 14.85
C ALA A 27 -1.57 -11.23 13.99
N GLU A 28 -0.99 -10.21 14.61
CA GLU A 28 -0.33 -9.09 13.94
C GLU A 28 1.20 -9.25 13.83
N ARG A 29 1.73 -10.37 14.32
CA ARG A 29 3.18 -10.61 14.22
C ARG A 29 3.55 -11.07 12.82
N PRO A 30 4.50 -10.39 12.16
CA PRO A 30 4.99 -10.87 10.89
C PRO A 30 5.76 -12.18 11.11
N ALA A 31 5.50 -13.15 10.28
CA ALA A 31 6.36 -14.30 10.13
C ALA A 31 7.15 -14.13 8.83
N LEU A 32 8.47 -14.07 8.95
CA LEU A 32 9.36 -14.19 7.82
C LEU A 32 9.82 -15.66 7.78
N VAL A 33 9.33 -16.41 6.81
CA VAL A 33 9.71 -17.79 6.57
C VAL A 33 10.35 -17.87 5.19
N ASP A 34 11.61 -18.27 5.13
CA ASP A 34 12.38 -18.41 3.88
C ASP A 34 12.34 -17.15 2.98
N GLY A 35 12.44 -15.95 3.59
CA GLY A 35 12.37 -14.68 2.88
C GLY A 35 10.95 -14.24 2.45
N GLN A 36 9.91 -14.92 2.93
CA GLN A 36 8.52 -14.61 2.64
C GLN A 36 7.86 -13.93 3.83
N TYR A 37 7.17 -12.81 3.58
CA TYR A 37 6.41 -12.11 4.61
C TYR A 37 4.99 -12.68 4.71
N THR A 38 4.59 -13.09 5.92
CA THR A 38 3.21 -13.47 6.21
C THR A 38 2.72 -12.62 7.36
N LEU A 39 1.75 -11.75 7.09
CA LEU A 39 1.15 -10.86 8.07
C LEU A 39 -0.31 -10.61 7.69
N VAL A 40 -1.15 -10.58 8.70
CA VAL A 40 -2.51 -10.10 8.58
C VAL A 40 -2.69 -8.89 9.51
N LEU A 41 -3.35 -7.87 9.01
CA LEU A 41 -3.61 -6.63 9.72
C LEU A 41 -5.10 -6.48 9.99
N LYS A 42 -5.44 -5.91 11.15
CA LYS A 42 -6.76 -5.35 11.34
C LYS A 42 -6.92 -4.13 10.44
N SER A 43 -8.08 -4.00 9.80
CA SER A 43 -8.46 -2.80 9.07
C SER A 43 -9.89 -2.40 9.38
N SER A 44 -10.27 -1.18 9.02
CA SER A 44 -11.63 -0.67 9.17
C SER A 44 -12.68 -1.46 8.38
N VAL A 45 -12.27 -2.22 7.37
CA VAL A 45 -13.15 -3.08 6.56
C VAL A 45 -13.19 -4.51 7.08
N GLY A 46 -12.10 -4.98 7.71
CA GLY A 46 -11.93 -6.37 8.16
C GLY A 46 -10.46 -6.76 8.19
N ILE A 47 -10.16 -8.03 8.00
CA ILE A 47 -8.78 -8.52 7.98
C ILE A 47 -8.14 -8.23 6.63
N LEU A 48 -7.01 -7.54 6.65
CA LEU A 48 -6.20 -7.23 5.48
C LEU A 48 -4.98 -8.15 5.44
N THR A 49 -4.84 -8.93 4.37
CA THR A 49 -3.64 -9.72 4.08
C THR A 49 -2.55 -8.78 3.57
N TYR A 50 -1.45 -8.72 4.30
CA TYR A 50 -0.31 -7.88 3.92
C TYR A 50 0.55 -8.58 2.86
N TYR A 51 0.91 -7.83 1.83
CA TYR A 51 1.94 -8.19 0.86
C TYR A 51 3.06 -7.16 0.90
N ASN A 52 4.30 -7.65 0.79
CA ASN A 52 5.47 -6.78 0.65
C ASN A 52 6.05 -6.95 -0.75
N GLN A 53 6.26 -5.85 -1.47
CA GLN A 53 6.83 -5.91 -2.83
C GLN A 53 8.26 -6.43 -2.89
N LEU A 54 8.97 -6.46 -1.74
CA LEU A 54 10.32 -7.03 -1.62
C LEU A 54 10.32 -8.54 -1.33
N ASP A 55 9.16 -9.18 -1.20
CA ASP A 55 9.07 -10.62 -0.95
C ASP A 55 9.77 -11.41 -2.06
N ILE A 56 10.64 -12.35 -1.68
CA ILE A 56 11.47 -13.13 -2.61
C ILE A 56 10.67 -13.90 -3.66
N ARG A 57 9.41 -14.20 -3.39
CA ARG A 57 8.52 -14.90 -4.32
C ARG A 57 8.25 -14.09 -5.58
N TRP A 58 8.34 -12.75 -5.53
CA TRP A 58 7.96 -11.88 -6.63
C TRP A 58 8.75 -10.58 -6.78
N ALA A 59 9.71 -10.30 -5.91
CA ALA A 59 10.50 -9.07 -5.97
C ALA A 59 11.12 -8.80 -7.34
N GLU A 60 11.52 -9.86 -8.04
CA GLU A 60 12.14 -9.81 -9.36
C GLU A 60 11.13 -9.93 -10.53
N HIS A 61 9.83 -10.10 -10.26
CA HIS A 61 8.82 -10.11 -11.31
C HIS A 61 8.82 -8.79 -12.08
N LEU A 62 8.77 -8.86 -13.40
CA LEU A 62 8.89 -7.68 -14.27
C LEU A 62 7.51 -7.10 -14.60
N TYR A 63 7.15 -6.03 -13.92
CA TYR A 63 5.98 -5.22 -14.20
C TYR A 63 6.06 -4.67 -15.64
N GLY A 64 5.06 -4.98 -16.45
CA GLY A 64 5.08 -4.66 -17.87
C GLY A 64 6.21 -5.31 -18.67
N GLY A 65 6.82 -6.37 -18.14
CA GLY A 65 7.92 -7.08 -18.78
C GLY A 65 9.29 -6.38 -18.65
N GLN A 66 9.40 -5.31 -17.88
CA GLN A 66 10.60 -4.47 -17.81
C GLN A 66 10.99 -4.07 -16.38
N ASP A 67 10.06 -3.62 -15.55
CA ASP A 67 10.33 -2.92 -14.31
C ASP A 67 10.18 -3.88 -13.10
N PRO A 68 11.23 -4.17 -12.30
CA PRO A 68 11.11 -5.08 -11.16
C PRO A 68 10.10 -4.58 -10.12
N LEU A 69 9.23 -5.48 -9.62
CA LEU A 69 8.22 -5.15 -8.60
C LEU A 69 8.84 -4.55 -7.34
N LYS A 70 9.99 -5.03 -6.93
CA LYS A 70 10.72 -4.48 -5.76
C LYS A 70 10.99 -2.98 -5.84
N ILE A 71 10.97 -2.39 -7.05
CA ILE A 71 11.21 -0.96 -7.27
C ILE A 71 9.93 -0.22 -7.65
N TYR A 72 9.11 -0.81 -8.52
CA TYR A 72 7.98 -0.14 -9.17
C TYR A 72 6.62 -0.66 -8.73
N GLY A 73 6.59 -1.61 -7.79
CA GLY A 73 5.41 -2.42 -7.47
C GLY A 73 4.47 -1.88 -6.39
N CYS A 74 4.66 -0.67 -5.85
CA CYS A 74 3.85 -0.19 -4.73
C CYS A 74 2.35 -0.13 -5.04
N GLY A 75 1.98 0.38 -6.22
CA GLY A 75 0.58 0.43 -6.66
C GLY A 75 -0.07 -0.95 -6.79
N PRO A 76 0.48 -1.86 -7.63
CA PRO A 76 -0.02 -3.23 -7.74
C PRO A 76 -0.04 -3.98 -6.41
N THR A 77 0.98 -3.82 -5.56
CA THR A 77 1.03 -4.51 -4.26
C THR A 77 -0.06 -3.98 -3.32
N ALA A 78 -0.28 -2.66 -3.27
CA ALA A 78 -1.36 -2.08 -2.47
C ALA A 78 -2.74 -2.59 -2.93
N LEU A 79 -3.02 -2.58 -4.24
CA LEU A 79 -4.31 -3.07 -4.75
C LEU A 79 -4.44 -4.59 -4.65
N ALA A 80 -3.36 -5.37 -4.75
CA ALA A 80 -3.38 -6.81 -4.48
C ALA A 80 -3.80 -7.10 -3.03
N MET A 81 -3.28 -6.35 -2.05
CA MET A 81 -3.72 -6.45 -0.65
C MET A 81 -5.22 -6.18 -0.52
N VAL A 82 -5.70 -5.09 -1.09
CA VAL A 82 -7.10 -4.65 -0.98
C VAL A 82 -8.06 -5.63 -1.66
N VAL A 83 -7.80 -6.00 -2.91
CA VAL A 83 -8.64 -6.92 -3.68
C VAL A 83 -8.67 -8.30 -3.04
N SER A 84 -7.50 -8.84 -2.66
CA SER A 84 -7.41 -10.17 -2.05
C SER A 84 -8.08 -10.26 -0.67
N SER A 85 -8.16 -9.14 0.04
CA SER A 85 -8.72 -9.11 1.40
C SER A 85 -10.23 -8.87 1.40
N PHE A 86 -10.74 -8.04 0.50
CA PHE A 86 -12.11 -7.54 0.57
C PHE A 86 -13.01 -7.97 -0.57
N THR A 87 -12.51 -8.84 -1.45
CA THR A 87 -13.30 -9.47 -2.52
C THR A 87 -13.14 -11.00 -2.48
N ASN A 88 -13.89 -11.70 -3.34
CA ASN A 88 -13.75 -13.14 -3.52
C ASN A 88 -12.56 -13.53 -4.42
N GLN A 89 -11.82 -12.57 -4.96
CA GLN A 89 -10.67 -12.80 -5.79
C GLN A 89 -9.39 -12.77 -4.96
N LYS A 90 -8.47 -13.69 -5.26
CA LYS A 90 -7.15 -13.75 -4.61
C LYS A 90 -6.09 -13.47 -5.66
N LEU A 91 -5.52 -12.28 -5.58
CA LEU A 91 -4.47 -11.82 -6.50
C LEU A 91 -3.20 -11.52 -5.72
N THR A 92 -2.10 -12.10 -6.20
CA THR A 92 -0.76 -11.76 -5.73
C THR A 92 -0.27 -10.45 -6.37
N PRO A 93 0.77 -9.80 -5.82
CA PRO A 93 1.36 -8.61 -6.45
C PRO A 93 1.77 -8.79 -7.92
N PRO A 94 2.37 -9.92 -8.37
CA PRO A 94 2.63 -10.18 -9.80
C PRO A 94 1.37 -10.18 -10.66
N GLU A 95 0.34 -10.91 -10.24
CA GLU A 95 -0.91 -11.02 -10.98
C GLU A 95 -1.61 -9.67 -11.13
N MET A 96 -1.56 -8.86 -10.07
CA MET A 96 -2.09 -7.49 -10.11
C MET A 96 -1.24 -6.58 -11.02
N ALA A 97 0.09 -6.72 -11.01
CA ALA A 97 0.97 -5.97 -11.90
C ALA A 97 0.75 -6.34 -13.37
N ASP A 98 0.61 -7.63 -13.66
CA ASP A 98 0.33 -8.10 -15.02
C ASP A 98 -1.04 -7.59 -15.50
N TRP A 99 -2.06 -7.63 -14.64
CA TRP A 99 -3.37 -7.06 -14.93
C TRP A 99 -3.28 -5.55 -15.17
N ALA A 100 -2.54 -4.82 -14.34
CA ALA A 100 -2.37 -3.38 -14.49
C ALA A 100 -1.63 -3.03 -15.80
N ALA A 101 -0.60 -3.76 -16.17
CA ALA A 101 0.12 -3.57 -17.43
C ALA A 101 -0.77 -3.85 -18.64
N ALA A 102 -1.53 -4.95 -18.61
CA ALA A 102 -2.46 -5.32 -19.68
C ALA A 102 -3.59 -4.30 -19.90
N ASN A 103 -3.93 -3.54 -18.86
CA ASN A 103 -4.96 -2.50 -18.89
C ASN A 103 -4.39 -1.07 -18.99
N ASN A 104 -3.13 -0.91 -19.38
CA ASN A 104 -2.45 0.36 -19.64
C ASN A 104 -2.27 1.26 -18.40
N TYR A 105 -2.19 0.69 -17.21
CA TYR A 105 -1.89 1.45 -15.98
C TYR A 105 -0.40 1.52 -15.66
N TRP A 106 0.43 0.77 -16.34
CA TRP A 106 1.87 0.79 -16.20
C TRP A 106 2.51 1.87 -17.10
N THR A 107 3.56 2.51 -16.59
CA THR A 107 4.41 3.45 -17.33
C THR A 107 5.87 3.04 -17.13
N PRO A 108 6.61 2.69 -18.20
CA PRO A 108 8.00 2.24 -18.12
C PRO A 108 8.88 3.20 -17.32
N GLY A 109 9.63 2.65 -16.35
CA GLY A 109 10.55 3.43 -15.50
C GLY A 109 9.88 4.42 -14.55
N SER A 110 8.54 4.38 -14.44
CA SER A 110 7.75 5.31 -13.62
C SER A 110 6.71 4.62 -12.74
N GLY A 111 6.50 3.31 -12.92
CA GLY A 111 5.56 2.52 -12.14
C GLY A 111 4.11 2.68 -12.58
N THR A 112 3.21 3.02 -11.68
CA THR A 112 1.75 2.94 -11.88
C THR A 112 1.11 4.31 -12.04
N ARG A 113 0.23 4.47 -13.01
CA ARG A 113 -0.58 5.68 -13.20
C ARG A 113 -1.59 5.82 -12.06
N HIS A 114 -1.90 7.05 -11.66
CA HIS A 114 -2.76 7.31 -10.48
C HIS A 114 -4.21 6.85 -10.70
N ASN A 115 -4.72 6.88 -11.94
CA ASN A 115 -6.06 6.39 -12.25
C ASN A 115 -6.22 4.87 -12.04
N PHE A 116 -5.12 4.13 -11.90
CA PHE A 116 -5.15 2.73 -11.52
C PHE A 116 -5.92 2.49 -10.22
N ILE A 117 -5.77 3.36 -9.23
CA ILE A 117 -6.39 3.15 -7.92
C ILE A 117 -7.92 3.09 -8.04
N PRO A 118 -8.63 4.14 -8.51
CA PRO A 118 -10.09 4.08 -8.60
C PRO A 118 -10.60 3.08 -9.64
N GLU A 119 -9.92 2.95 -10.78
CA GLU A 119 -10.41 2.11 -11.87
C GLU A 119 -10.20 0.61 -11.57
N CYS A 120 -9.09 0.24 -10.93
CA CYS A 120 -8.87 -1.12 -10.44
C CYS A 120 -9.90 -1.49 -9.37
N ALA A 121 -10.10 -0.65 -8.35
CA ALA A 121 -11.11 -0.91 -7.33
C ALA A 121 -12.49 -1.16 -7.96
N ALA A 122 -12.91 -0.34 -8.91
CA ALA A 122 -14.17 -0.50 -9.62
C ALA A 122 -14.23 -1.80 -10.43
N ALA A 123 -13.16 -2.16 -11.15
CA ALA A 123 -13.06 -3.38 -11.95
C ALA A 123 -13.20 -4.64 -11.09
N PHE A 124 -12.73 -4.61 -9.86
CA PHE A 124 -12.86 -5.73 -8.90
C PHE A 124 -14.08 -5.62 -7.98
N GLY A 125 -15.06 -4.77 -8.34
CA GLY A 125 -16.35 -4.71 -7.65
C GLY A 125 -16.34 -3.96 -6.33
N MET A 126 -15.37 -3.11 -6.08
CA MET A 126 -15.30 -2.22 -4.92
C MET A 126 -15.78 -0.80 -5.26
N ARG A 127 -16.09 -0.02 -4.25
CA ARG A 127 -16.30 1.43 -4.41
C ARG A 127 -14.98 2.15 -4.19
N SER A 128 -14.73 3.17 -5.00
CA SER A 128 -13.61 4.09 -4.84
C SER A 128 -14.08 5.51 -5.08
N GLU A 129 -13.76 6.39 -4.15
CA GLU A 129 -14.11 7.80 -4.23
C GLU A 129 -12.87 8.65 -3.92
N SER A 130 -12.73 9.78 -4.64
CA SER A 130 -11.74 10.79 -4.29
C SER A 130 -12.04 11.35 -2.91
N PHE A 131 -11.09 11.27 -1.99
CA PHE A 131 -11.26 11.75 -0.62
C PHE A 131 -10.64 13.13 -0.46
N GLN A 132 -11.47 14.13 -0.18
CA GLN A 132 -11.06 15.55 -0.15
C GLN A 132 -10.99 16.16 1.25
N ASN A 133 -11.58 15.51 2.26
CA ASN A 133 -11.52 16.01 3.65
C ASN A 133 -10.19 15.58 4.33
N LEU A 134 -9.09 16.14 3.85
CA LEU A 134 -7.72 15.81 4.26
C LEU A 134 -7.39 16.44 5.64
N THR A 135 -8.23 16.16 6.62
CA THR A 135 -8.02 16.50 8.04
C THR A 135 -7.96 15.24 8.88
N VAL A 136 -7.38 15.34 10.07
CA VAL A 136 -7.31 14.20 11.02
C VAL A 136 -8.72 13.67 11.29
N GLU A 137 -9.66 14.56 11.62
CA GLU A 137 -11.05 14.19 11.90
C GLU A 137 -11.75 13.57 10.68
N GLY A 138 -11.47 14.11 9.50
CA GLY A 138 -12.02 13.60 8.24
C GLY A 138 -11.59 12.18 7.96
N VAL A 139 -10.30 11.88 8.08
CA VAL A 139 -9.75 10.53 7.87
C VAL A 139 -10.26 9.57 8.94
N LEU A 140 -10.23 9.92 10.22
CA LEU A 140 -10.74 9.06 11.28
C LEU A 140 -12.24 8.78 11.12
N SER A 141 -13.02 9.78 10.71
CA SER A 141 -14.44 9.59 10.38
C SER A 141 -14.63 8.60 9.23
N GLU A 142 -13.78 8.68 8.18
CA GLU A 142 -13.86 7.79 7.03
C GLU A 142 -13.51 6.33 7.41
N LEU A 143 -12.47 6.14 8.21
CA LEU A 143 -12.11 4.83 8.76
C LEU A 143 -13.25 4.25 9.61
N SER A 144 -13.88 5.06 10.48
CA SER A 144 -14.98 4.63 11.35
C SER A 144 -16.23 4.19 10.57
N ARG A 145 -16.38 4.60 9.32
CA ARG A 145 -17.47 4.18 8.41
C ARG A 145 -17.21 2.82 7.74
N GLY A 146 -16.10 2.16 8.06
CA GLY A 146 -15.70 0.89 7.45
C GLY A 146 -15.07 1.07 6.07
N HIS A 147 -14.34 2.14 5.86
CA HIS A 147 -13.54 2.39 4.68
C HIS A 147 -12.05 2.31 5.03
N ILE A 148 -11.22 2.00 4.04
CA ILE A 148 -9.77 2.22 4.08
C ILE A 148 -9.41 3.31 3.09
N LEU A 149 -8.23 3.90 3.25
CA LEU A 149 -7.78 4.91 2.30
C LEU A 149 -6.46 4.49 1.67
N ILE A 150 -6.35 4.68 0.35
CA ILE A 150 -5.07 4.57 -0.35
C ILE A 150 -4.54 5.97 -0.53
N ALA A 151 -3.33 6.21 -0.04
CA ALA A 151 -2.68 7.51 -0.10
C ALA A 151 -1.45 7.47 -1.01
N LEU A 152 -1.31 8.47 -1.87
CA LEU A 152 -0.08 8.73 -2.62
C LEU A 152 0.78 9.69 -1.82
N MET A 153 1.89 9.19 -1.31
CA MET A 153 2.86 9.95 -0.55
C MET A 153 3.83 10.68 -1.46
N GLY A 154 4.23 11.87 -1.05
CA GLY A 154 5.35 12.65 -1.57
C GLY A 154 6.61 12.46 -0.74
N PRO A 155 7.64 13.30 -0.96
CA PRO A 155 8.90 13.23 -0.20
C PRO A 155 8.67 13.38 1.31
N GLY A 156 9.23 12.45 2.08
CA GLY A 156 9.11 12.42 3.53
C GLY A 156 9.52 11.07 4.12
N HIS A 157 8.84 10.63 5.16
CA HIS A 157 9.16 9.39 5.88
C HIS A 157 8.94 8.12 5.05
N PHE A 158 8.06 8.17 4.04
CA PHE A 158 7.65 7.00 3.27
C PHE A 158 8.41 6.87 1.94
N THR A 159 8.91 7.96 1.40
CA THR A 159 9.54 7.97 0.08
C THR A 159 10.28 9.29 -0.18
N GLU A 160 11.27 9.25 -1.07
CA GLU A 160 11.92 10.44 -1.62
C GLU A 160 11.19 11.01 -2.87
N GLN A 161 10.26 10.26 -3.46
CA GLN A 161 9.61 10.62 -4.73
C GLN A 161 8.09 10.50 -4.66
N GLY A 162 7.57 9.27 -4.85
CA GLY A 162 6.15 8.95 -4.80
C GLY A 162 5.96 7.50 -4.38
N HIS A 163 4.97 7.23 -3.51
CA HIS A 163 4.73 5.92 -2.97
C HIS A 163 3.27 5.74 -2.54
N PHE A 164 2.67 4.60 -2.87
CA PHE A 164 1.34 4.28 -2.39
C PHE A 164 1.41 3.52 -1.07
N ILE A 165 0.65 3.99 -0.08
CA ILE A 165 0.39 3.27 1.18
C ILE A 165 -1.11 3.11 1.40
N ILE A 166 -1.48 2.19 2.29
CA ILE A 166 -2.86 2.01 2.74
C ILE A 166 -2.96 2.52 4.18
N ILE A 167 -3.86 3.47 4.45
CA ILE A 167 -4.29 3.81 5.80
C ILE A 167 -5.41 2.82 6.14
N ALA A 168 -5.11 1.84 6.98
CA ALA A 168 -5.93 0.65 7.14
C ALA A 168 -6.95 0.74 8.26
N ASP A 169 -6.59 1.36 9.39
CA ASP A 169 -7.44 1.43 10.58
C ASP A 169 -6.97 2.57 11.50
N ASP A 170 -7.83 3.01 12.40
CA ASP A 170 -7.43 3.79 13.55
C ASP A 170 -6.59 2.95 14.52
N TRP A 171 -5.69 3.59 15.26
CA TRP A 171 -4.91 2.93 16.30
C TRP A 171 -5.32 3.43 17.69
N SER A 172 -5.06 4.68 17.96
CA SER A 172 -5.41 5.35 19.22
C SER A 172 -5.28 6.87 19.06
N GLY A 173 -6.28 7.62 19.44
CA GLY A 173 -6.26 9.09 19.37
C GLY A 173 -6.15 9.56 17.92
N THR A 174 -5.03 10.19 17.57
CA THR A 174 -4.72 10.68 16.23
C THR A 174 -3.83 9.74 15.41
N GLN A 175 -3.53 8.57 15.96
CA GLN A 175 -2.67 7.58 15.31
C GLN A 175 -3.46 6.58 14.49
N VAL A 176 -2.87 6.14 13.41
CA VAL A 176 -3.43 5.15 12.48
C VAL A 176 -2.48 3.99 12.24
N ARG A 177 -3.05 2.88 11.83
CA ARG A 177 -2.36 1.72 11.29
C ARG A 177 -2.26 1.87 9.77
N ILE A 178 -1.10 1.58 9.21
CA ILE A 178 -0.91 1.57 7.77
C ILE A 178 -0.46 0.20 7.28
N ALA A 179 -0.65 -0.06 5.98
CA ALA A 179 0.05 -1.11 5.26
C ALA A 179 0.93 -0.46 4.19
N ASP A 180 2.22 -0.51 4.41
CA ASP A 180 3.23 0.02 3.50
C ASP A 180 3.77 -1.13 2.63
N PRO A 181 3.56 -1.11 1.31
CA PRO A 181 3.97 -2.19 0.42
C PRO A 181 5.47 -2.49 0.40
N ILE A 182 6.31 -1.55 0.82
CA ILE A 182 7.77 -1.74 0.80
C ILE A 182 8.37 -1.87 2.20
N SER A 183 7.74 -1.31 3.22
CA SER A 183 8.30 -1.25 4.56
C SER A 183 7.46 -2.03 5.57
N LEU A 184 7.97 -3.18 5.97
CA LEU A 184 7.39 -3.93 7.08
C LEU A 184 7.51 -3.16 8.40
N GLU A 185 8.62 -2.43 8.61
CA GLU A 185 8.80 -1.61 9.81
C GLU A 185 7.72 -0.53 9.94
N ASN A 186 7.42 0.17 8.84
CA ASN A 186 6.34 1.16 8.81
C ASN A 186 4.97 0.55 9.10
N THR A 187 4.75 -0.69 8.61
CA THR A 187 3.50 -1.43 8.81
C THR A 187 3.30 -1.90 10.25
N GLN A 188 4.38 -2.11 11.00
CA GLN A 188 4.35 -2.66 12.37
C GLN A 188 4.16 -1.63 13.47
N LYS A 189 4.23 -0.35 13.16
CA LYS A 189 4.11 0.74 14.15
C LYS A 189 2.94 1.65 13.81
N PRO A 190 2.34 2.32 14.83
CA PRO A 190 1.37 3.37 14.57
C PRO A 190 2.06 4.61 14.01
N TRP A 191 1.30 5.37 13.23
CA TRP A 191 1.71 6.64 12.65
C TRP A 191 0.80 7.77 13.08
N GLU A 192 1.38 8.92 13.42
CA GLU A 192 0.60 10.15 13.57
C GLU A 192 -0.02 10.51 12.22
N LEU A 193 -1.34 10.62 12.20
CA LEU A 193 -2.07 10.87 10.96
C LEU A 193 -1.68 12.21 10.34
N GLN A 194 -1.37 13.22 11.16
CA GLN A 194 -0.91 14.52 10.65
C GLN A 194 0.39 14.39 9.84
N THR A 195 1.32 13.53 10.25
CA THR A 195 2.55 13.27 9.47
C THR A 195 2.23 12.73 8.09
N ILE A 196 1.27 11.80 7.99
CA ILE A 196 0.84 11.26 6.69
C ILE A 196 0.20 12.36 5.84
N LEU A 197 -0.67 13.19 6.43
CA LEU A 197 -1.35 14.28 5.72
C LEU A 197 -0.38 15.34 5.20
N ASP A 198 0.64 15.67 5.99
CA ASP A 198 1.66 16.68 5.62
C ASP A 198 2.56 16.18 4.47
N GLU A 199 2.70 14.87 4.29
CA GLU A 199 3.56 14.25 3.28
C GLU A 199 2.80 13.72 2.06
N LEU A 200 1.52 14.07 1.91
CA LEU A 200 0.76 13.70 0.72
C LEU A 200 1.35 14.32 -0.54
N SER A 201 1.37 13.57 -1.64
CA SER A 201 1.95 14.03 -2.91
C SER A 201 1.15 15.17 -3.54
N PRO A 202 1.75 16.35 -3.76
CA PRO A 202 1.08 17.44 -4.49
C PRO A 202 0.97 17.16 -6.00
N ALA A 203 1.67 16.14 -6.51
CA ALA A 203 1.66 15.76 -7.93
C ALA A 203 0.56 14.75 -8.25
N ALA A 204 -0.30 14.41 -7.29
CA ALA A 204 -1.39 13.47 -7.48
C ALA A 204 -2.41 13.98 -8.52
N ASN A 205 -2.98 13.05 -9.27
CA ASN A 205 -4.06 13.29 -10.21
C ASN A 205 -5.14 12.22 -10.08
N SER A 206 -6.12 12.20 -10.99
CA SER A 206 -7.20 11.18 -11.02
C SER A 206 -7.95 11.06 -9.68
N GLY A 207 -8.19 12.19 -9.01
CA GLY A 207 -8.90 12.28 -7.74
C GLY A 207 -8.04 12.08 -6.49
N GLY A 208 -6.72 11.86 -6.64
CA GLY A 208 -5.79 11.79 -5.50
C GLY A 208 -5.56 13.14 -4.82
N PRO A 209 -4.72 13.18 -3.80
CA PRO A 209 -3.76 12.16 -3.35
C PRO A 209 -4.35 11.01 -2.51
N VAL A 210 -5.60 11.09 -2.08
CA VAL A 210 -6.23 10.05 -1.25
C VAL A 210 -7.51 9.55 -1.90
N TRP A 211 -7.68 8.24 -1.94
CA TRP A 211 -8.89 7.55 -2.39
C TRP A 211 -9.47 6.71 -1.26
N SER A 212 -10.75 6.93 -0.96
CA SER A 212 -11.52 6.11 -0.04
C SER A 212 -11.98 4.85 -0.75
N ILE A 213 -11.75 3.69 -0.16
CA ILE A 213 -12.10 2.38 -0.71
C ILE A 213 -12.99 1.63 0.27
N SER A 214 -14.09 1.07 -0.25
CA SER A 214 -14.98 0.19 0.53
C SER A 214 -15.53 -0.96 -0.30
N PRO A 215 -15.92 -2.08 0.31
CA PRO A 215 -16.70 -3.11 -0.34
C PRO A 215 -18.03 -2.57 -0.86
N ARG A 216 -18.59 -3.22 -1.87
CA ARG A 216 -19.97 -2.94 -2.33
C ARG A 216 -20.99 -3.66 -1.48
#